data_62f19929f1b0d4d7f15ba9d2f5fbe8de
#
_entry.id   62f19929f1b0d4d7f15ba9d2f5fbe8de
#
_cell.length_a   1.000
_cell.length_b   1.000
_cell.length_c   1.000
_cell.angle_alpha   90.00
_cell.angle_beta   90.00
_cell.angle_gamma   90.00
#
_symmetry.space_group_name_H-M   'P 1'
#
loop_
_entity.id
_entity.type
_entity.pdbx_description
1 polymer ?
#
loop_
_entity_poly.entity_id
_entity_poly.type
_entity_poly.pdbx_seq_one_letter_code
_entity_poly.pdbx_strand_id
1 'polypeptide(L)'
;YISKLFNFKNGKEVSIESIIKPEMVEEFWAKVNTLLYLKYPNFISDVLSKNDKTNTYFIKDNELVIYYYDYEIEPLPNEELSLHINYNEIKDYMDITIKLDKTYENEDGSKIDLNKKIVALTFDDGPGAYTSRLIDILNNNKAHATFFMLGKNLSLYKDTVKKVHDNNMEIGYHSYNHKNFKRQKLETIVEEFNESNETLKSITGDTFHLIRPPYGSINEKIKESLDASFILWNVDTEDWRHKNTD
;
A
#
# COMPACT_ATOMS: atom_id res chain seq x y z
N TYR A 1 9.39 0.14 -4.84
CA TYR A 1 7.92 0.08 -4.73
C TYR A 1 7.57 -1.25 -4.09
N ILE A 2 6.88 -1.23 -2.93
CA ILE A 2 6.34 -2.44 -2.33
C ILE A 2 4.85 -2.39 -2.59
N SER A 3 4.34 -3.11 -3.59
CA SER A 3 2.91 -3.32 -3.73
C SER A 3 2.56 -4.70 -3.18
N LYS A 4 1.53 -4.75 -2.35
CA LYS A 4 1.00 -5.97 -1.76
C LYS A 4 -0.48 -6.06 -2.10
N LEU A 5 -0.95 -7.26 -2.40
CA LEU A 5 -2.37 -7.51 -2.53
C LEU A 5 -2.97 -7.75 -1.13
N PHE A 6 -4.05 -7.05 -0.84
CA PHE A 6 -4.79 -7.23 0.40
C PHE A 6 -6.19 -7.77 0.11
N ASN A 7 -6.64 -8.65 0.97
CA ASN A 7 -8.03 -9.07 0.96
C ASN A 7 -8.90 -7.92 1.52
N PHE A 8 -9.71 -7.31 0.67
CA PHE A 8 -10.55 -6.17 1.03
C PHE A 8 -11.58 -6.45 2.14
N LYS A 9 -11.93 -7.73 2.39
CA LYS A 9 -12.91 -8.07 3.43
C LYS A 9 -12.32 -8.05 4.85
N ASN A 10 -11.01 -8.28 5.00
CA ASN A 10 -10.39 -8.44 6.31
C ASN A 10 -9.06 -7.71 6.48
N GLY A 11 -8.64 -6.92 5.48
CA GLY A 11 -7.39 -6.16 5.50
C GLY A 11 -6.12 -7.00 5.54
N LYS A 12 -6.22 -8.34 5.44
CA LYS A 12 -5.05 -9.22 5.48
C LYS A 12 -4.32 -9.23 4.15
N GLU A 13 -3.01 -9.26 4.21
CA GLU A 13 -2.17 -9.49 3.04
C GLU A 13 -2.53 -10.83 2.40
N VAL A 14 -2.65 -10.81 1.07
CA VAL A 14 -2.89 -11.99 0.26
C VAL A 14 -1.53 -12.46 -0.25
N SER A 15 -1.06 -13.62 0.17
CA SER A 15 0.15 -14.20 -0.37
C SER A 15 -0.07 -14.69 -1.81
N ILE A 16 0.98 -14.66 -2.64
CA ILE A 16 0.89 -15.19 -4.01
C ILE A 16 0.42 -16.65 -4.03
N GLU A 17 0.83 -17.44 -3.05
CA GLU A 17 0.43 -18.84 -2.92
C GLU A 17 -1.08 -19.02 -2.68
N SER A 18 -1.72 -18.03 -2.05
CA SER A 18 -3.17 -18.10 -1.79
C SER A 18 -4.04 -17.86 -3.03
N ILE A 19 -3.44 -17.37 -4.11
CA ILE A 19 -4.11 -17.21 -5.42
C ILE A 19 -3.74 -18.33 -6.42
N ILE A 20 -2.94 -19.29 -6.01
CA ILE A 20 -2.52 -20.45 -6.79
C ILE A 20 -3.27 -21.68 -6.25
N LYS A 21 -3.68 -22.58 -7.14
CA LYS A 21 -4.22 -23.88 -6.74
C LYS A 21 -3.23 -24.60 -5.85
N PRO A 22 -3.62 -25.07 -4.66
CA PRO A 22 -2.68 -25.66 -3.69
C PRO A 22 -1.83 -26.81 -4.27
N GLU A 23 -2.42 -27.62 -5.15
CA GLU A 23 -1.74 -28.73 -5.83
C GLU A 23 -0.75 -28.28 -6.91
N MET A 24 -0.82 -27.03 -7.36
CA MET A 24 -0.02 -26.49 -8.47
C MET A 24 1.10 -25.55 -8.01
N VAL A 25 1.23 -25.32 -6.71
CA VAL A 25 2.19 -24.32 -6.15
C VAL A 25 3.63 -24.63 -6.58
N GLU A 26 4.04 -25.88 -6.53
CA GLU A 26 5.41 -26.28 -6.91
C GLU A 26 5.67 -26.09 -8.42
N GLU A 27 4.71 -26.48 -9.25
CA GLU A 27 4.81 -26.32 -10.71
C GLU A 27 4.78 -24.85 -11.11
N PHE A 28 3.96 -24.03 -10.43
CA PHE A 28 3.93 -22.59 -10.64
C PHE A 28 5.29 -21.96 -10.37
N TRP A 29 5.92 -22.26 -9.23
CA TRP A 29 7.23 -21.71 -8.91
C TRP A 29 8.33 -22.23 -9.83
N ALA A 30 8.25 -23.49 -10.29
CA ALA A 30 9.16 -24.02 -11.30
C ALA A 30 9.05 -23.24 -12.62
N LYS A 31 7.82 -22.90 -13.03
CA LYS A 31 7.56 -22.04 -14.20
C LYS A 31 8.13 -20.64 -14.02
N VAL A 32 7.85 -20.00 -12.88
CA VAL A 32 8.38 -18.66 -12.53
C VAL A 32 9.89 -18.64 -12.59
N ASN A 33 10.56 -19.63 -11.98
CA ASN A 33 12.01 -19.75 -11.98
C ASN A 33 12.56 -19.94 -13.40
N THR A 34 11.88 -20.72 -14.24
CA THR A 34 12.27 -20.90 -15.64
C THR A 34 12.20 -19.58 -16.40
N LEU A 35 11.12 -18.82 -16.24
CA LEU A 35 10.94 -17.53 -16.91
C LEU A 35 11.96 -16.49 -16.41
N LEU A 36 12.25 -16.50 -15.13
CA LEU A 36 13.25 -15.62 -14.54
C LEU A 36 14.65 -15.94 -15.06
N TYR A 37 15.03 -17.21 -15.13
CA TYR A 37 16.30 -17.65 -15.69
C TYR A 37 16.45 -17.26 -17.17
N LEU A 38 15.37 -17.41 -17.94
CA LEU A 38 15.38 -17.02 -19.36
C LEU A 38 15.55 -15.49 -19.53
N LYS A 39 14.94 -14.69 -18.63
CA LYS A 39 15.06 -13.23 -18.67
C LYS A 39 16.40 -12.75 -18.13
N TYR A 40 16.92 -13.41 -17.10
CA TYR A 40 18.14 -13.05 -16.39
C TYR A 40 19.10 -14.26 -16.27
N PRO A 41 19.75 -14.68 -17.36
CA PRO A 41 20.52 -15.94 -17.40
C PRO A 41 21.74 -15.96 -16.46
N ASN A 42 22.21 -14.82 -16.00
CA ASN A 42 23.32 -14.71 -15.04
C ASN A 42 22.85 -14.70 -13.58
N PHE A 43 21.55 -14.86 -13.35
CA PHE A 43 20.96 -14.88 -12.03
C PHE A 43 21.18 -16.24 -11.38
N ILE A 44 21.75 -16.28 -10.18
CA ILE A 44 22.00 -17.54 -9.46
C ILE A 44 20.68 -18.01 -8.83
N SER A 45 20.18 -19.15 -9.29
CA SER A 45 18.85 -19.71 -8.98
C SER A 45 18.62 -20.08 -7.50
N ASP A 46 19.65 -20.14 -6.67
CA ASP A 46 19.55 -20.53 -5.25
C ASP A 46 18.82 -19.49 -4.38
N VAL A 47 18.64 -18.30 -4.92
CA VAL A 47 17.99 -17.18 -4.22
C VAL A 47 16.45 -17.26 -4.30
N LEU A 48 15.92 -18.04 -5.22
CA LEU A 48 14.48 -18.12 -5.50
C LEU A 48 13.83 -19.34 -4.85
N SER A 49 14.20 -19.62 -3.61
CA SER A 49 13.50 -20.67 -2.88
C SER A 49 12.07 -20.21 -2.53
N LYS A 50 11.17 -21.17 -2.56
CA LYS A 50 9.75 -21.15 -2.16
C LYS A 50 9.44 -20.39 -0.86
N ASN A 51 10.44 -20.03 -0.08
CA ASN A 51 10.33 -19.41 1.24
C ASN A 51 10.86 -17.96 1.29
N ASP A 52 11.20 -17.36 0.14
CA ASP A 52 11.68 -15.99 0.17
C ASP A 52 10.48 -15.03 0.35
N LYS A 53 10.26 -14.64 1.59
CA LYS A 53 9.20 -13.72 2.03
C LYS A 53 9.38 -12.29 1.51
N THR A 54 10.44 -12.03 0.75
CA THR A 54 10.79 -10.70 0.26
C THR A 54 10.15 -10.35 -1.09
N ASN A 55 9.57 -11.34 -1.77
CA ASN A 55 8.96 -11.11 -3.07
C ASN A 55 7.65 -10.33 -2.95
N THR A 56 7.60 -9.23 -3.66
CA THR A 56 6.38 -8.42 -3.80
C THR A 56 5.77 -8.66 -5.16
N TYR A 57 4.47 -8.84 -5.22
CA TYR A 57 3.78 -9.06 -6.48
C TYR A 57 2.52 -8.20 -6.58
N PHE A 58 2.12 -7.91 -7.80
CA PHE A 58 0.82 -7.30 -8.09
C PHE A 58 0.32 -7.78 -9.45
N ILE A 59 -0.97 -7.58 -9.70
CA ILE A 59 -1.58 -7.84 -11.00
C ILE A 59 -1.83 -6.51 -11.67
N LYS A 60 -1.30 -6.33 -12.87
CA LYS A 60 -1.49 -5.14 -13.68
C LYS A 60 -1.89 -5.54 -15.09
N ASP A 61 -2.99 -4.95 -15.58
CA ASP A 61 -3.57 -5.24 -16.88
C ASP A 61 -3.88 -6.74 -17.04
N ASN A 62 -3.07 -7.50 -17.69
CA ASN A 62 -3.20 -8.94 -17.86
C ASN A 62 -1.90 -9.67 -17.48
N GLU A 63 -1.11 -9.07 -16.59
CA GLU A 63 0.18 -9.60 -16.17
C GLU A 63 0.24 -9.76 -14.66
N LEU A 64 0.83 -10.86 -14.20
CA LEU A 64 1.38 -10.99 -12.86
C LEU A 64 2.80 -10.42 -12.88
N VAL A 65 3.04 -9.41 -12.07
CA VAL A 65 4.36 -8.79 -11.93
C VAL A 65 4.92 -9.18 -10.58
N ILE A 66 6.09 -9.80 -10.58
CA ILE A 66 6.81 -10.20 -9.36
C ILE A 66 8.07 -9.36 -9.28
N TYR A 67 8.26 -8.64 -8.17
CA TYR A 67 9.47 -7.91 -7.85
C TYR A 67 10.35 -8.73 -6.91
N TYR A 68 11.64 -8.76 -7.21
CA TYR A 68 12.64 -9.39 -6.39
C TYR A 68 13.49 -8.31 -5.73
N TYR A 69 13.37 -8.20 -4.41
CA TYR A 69 14.17 -7.27 -3.62
C TYR A 69 15.19 -8.07 -2.82
N ASP A 70 16.36 -8.28 -3.36
CA ASP A 70 17.47 -8.81 -2.59
C ASP A 70 18.62 -7.82 -2.59
N TYR A 71 18.98 -7.34 -1.38
CA TYR A 71 20.11 -6.44 -1.15
C TYR A 71 21.44 -7.21 -1.05
N GLU A 72 21.41 -8.54 -1.05
CA GLU A 72 22.60 -9.39 -1.00
C GLU A 72 23.11 -9.82 -2.39
N ILE A 73 22.30 -9.59 -3.42
CA ILE A 73 22.72 -9.82 -4.80
C ILE A 73 23.34 -8.51 -5.30
N GLU A 74 24.56 -8.57 -5.81
CA GLU A 74 25.19 -7.41 -6.45
C GLU A 74 24.21 -6.79 -7.45
N PRO A 75 23.91 -5.48 -7.32
CA PRO A 75 22.88 -4.86 -8.11
C PRO A 75 23.20 -4.99 -9.59
N LEU A 76 22.29 -5.57 -10.35
CA LEU A 76 22.25 -5.33 -11.79
C LEU A 76 22.25 -3.81 -11.97
N PRO A 77 23.09 -3.25 -12.81
CA PRO A 77 23.26 -1.82 -12.92
C PRO A 77 21.92 -1.15 -13.28
N ASN A 78 21.32 -0.45 -12.31
CA ASN A 78 20.17 0.46 -12.44
C ASN A 78 18.84 -0.11 -12.95
N GLU A 79 18.61 -1.41 -12.93
CA GLU A 79 17.32 -2.00 -13.31
C GLU A 79 16.66 -2.68 -12.10
N GLU A 80 15.38 -2.39 -11.88
CA GLU A 80 14.56 -3.13 -10.92
C GLU A 80 14.39 -4.58 -11.42
N LEU A 81 14.75 -5.55 -10.60
CA LEU A 81 14.55 -6.95 -10.93
C LEU A 81 13.07 -7.29 -10.84
N SER A 82 12.40 -7.36 -11.98
CA SER A 82 10.98 -7.69 -12.06
C SER A 82 10.69 -8.72 -13.14
N LEU A 83 9.79 -9.65 -12.85
CA LEU A 83 9.30 -10.64 -13.80
C LEU A 83 7.84 -10.33 -14.13
N HIS A 84 7.55 -10.09 -15.40
CA HIS A 84 6.22 -9.88 -15.95
C HIS A 84 5.76 -11.16 -16.63
N ILE A 85 4.68 -11.75 -16.14
CA ILE A 85 4.13 -12.99 -16.66
C ILE A 85 2.71 -12.74 -17.15
N ASN A 86 2.45 -12.98 -18.44
CA ASN A 86 1.12 -12.83 -18.97
C ASN A 86 0.17 -13.85 -18.31
N TYR A 87 -1.03 -13.39 -17.92
CA TYR A 87 -2.01 -14.25 -17.25
C TYR A 87 -2.33 -15.53 -18.03
N ASN A 88 -2.37 -15.46 -19.37
CA ASN A 88 -2.61 -16.64 -20.20
C ASN A 88 -1.56 -17.74 -20.04
N GLU A 89 -0.35 -17.40 -19.59
CA GLU A 89 0.72 -18.36 -19.34
C GLU A 89 0.61 -19.06 -17.98
N ILE A 90 -0.14 -18.47 -17.05
CA ILE A 90 -0.25 -18.96 -15.67
C ILE A 90 -1.67 -19.26 -15.22
N LYS A 91 -2.68 -18.96 -16.04
CA LYS A 91 -4.11 -19.17 -15.70
C LYS A 91 -4.45 -20.58 -15.22
N ASP A 92 -3.76 -21.59 -15.75
CA ASP A 92 -3.99 -23.00 -15.40
C ASP A 92 -3.50 -23.33 -13.98
N TYR A 93 -2.55 -22.55 -13.46
CA TYR A 93 -2.04 -22.65 -12.10
C TYR A 93 -2.91 -21.86 -11.10
N MET A 94 -3.64 -20.86 -11.57
CA MET A 94 -4.37 -19.97 -10.69
C MET A 94 -5.65 -20.61 -10.16
N ASP A 95 -5.94 -20.41 -8.89
CA ASP A 95 -7.24 -20.72 -8.33
C ASP A 95 -8.26 -19.64 -8.77
N ILE A 96 -8.98 -19.92 -9.87
CA ILE A 96 -9.96 -19.00 -10.49
C ILE A 96 -11.21 -18.84 -9.63
N THR A 97 -11.33 -19.52 -8.51
CA THR A 97 -12.38 -19.18 -7.52
C THR A 97 -12.14 -17.80 -6.90
N ILE A 98 -10.96 -17.20 -7.08
CA ILE A 98 -10.84 -15.76 -7.08
C ILE A 98 -11.51 -15.25 -8.37
N LYS A 99 -12.82 -15.29 -8.41
CA LYS A 99 -13.58 -14.33 -9.23
C LYS A 99 -13.04 -12.99 -8.76
N LEU A 100 -12.31 -12.30 -9.62
CA LEU A 100 -12.26 -10.86 -9.55
C LEU A 100 -13.72 -10.45 -9.66
N ASP A 101 -14.37 -10.37 -8.51
CA ASP A 101 -15.71 -9.80 -8.45
C ASP A 101 -15.47 -8.38 -8.92
N LYS A 102 -15.87 -8.10 -10.16
CA LYS A 102 -15.62 -6.80 -10.80
C LYS A 102 -16.35 -5.67 -10.09
N THR A 103 -16.98 -6.00 -8.97
CA THR A 103 -17.67 -5.06 -8.10
C THR A 103 -17.26 -5.31 -6.66
N TYR A 104 -16.72 -4.31 -6.01
CA TYR A 104 -16.53 -4.27 -4.56
C TYR A 104 -17.78 -3.63 -3.95
N GLU A 105 -18.35 -4.25 -2.93
CA GLU A 105 -19.46 -3.71 -2.16
C GLU A 105 -18.93 -3.13 -0.85
N ASN A 106 -19.05 -1.83 -0.69
CA ASN A 106 -18.70 -1.14 0.54
C ASN A 106 -19.66 -1.54 1.68
N GLU A 107 -19.30 -1.22 2.92
CA GLU A 107 -20.16 -1.47 4.09
C GLU A 107 -21.53 -0.79 4.00
N ASP A 108 -21.63 0.32 3.27
CA ASP A 108 -22.87 1.04 2.98
C ASP A 108 -23.71 0.44 1.83
N GLY A 109 -23.27 -0.70 1.27
CA GLY A 109 -23.92 -1.37 0.14
C GLY A 109 -23.63 -0.73 -1.22
N SER A 110 -22.82 0.31 -1.31
CA SER A 110 -22.38 0.89 -2.58
C SER A 110 -21.40 -0.06 -3.29
N LYS A 111 -21.49 -0.13 -4.63
CA LYS A 111 -20.66 -1.03 -5.44
C LYS A 111 -19.65 -0.24 -6.26
N ILE A 112 -18.39 -0.59 -6.10
CA ILE A 112 -17.32 -0.09 -6.95
C ILE A 112 -17.20 -1.00 -8.17
N ASP A 113 -17.48 -0.46 -9.35
CA ASP A 113 -17.30 -1.16 -10.62
C ASP A 113 -15.83 -1.12 -11.05
N LEU A 114 -15.13 -2.20 -10.80
CA LEU A 114 -13.69 -2.31 -11.15
C LEU A 114 -13.41 -2.36 -12.66
N ASN A 115 -14.44 -2.36 -13.52
CA ASN A 115 -14.25 -2.15 -14.96
C ASN A 115 -14.05 -0.66 -15.31
N LYS A 116 -14.34 0.23 -14.39
CA LYS A 116 -14.09 1.66 -14.55
C LYS A 116 -12.66 2.00 -14.14
N LYS A 117 -12.12 3.06 -14.74
CA LYS A 117 -10.87 3.64 -14.26
C LYS A 117 -11.11 4.26 -12.88
N ILE A 118 -10.46 3.69 -11.86
CA ILE A 118 -10.60 4.11 -10.47
C ILE A 118 -9.25 4.68 -10.03
N VAL A 119 -9.30 5.82 -9.36
CA VAL A 119 -8.13 6.47 -8.75
C VAL A 119 -8.43 6.68 -7.27
N ALA A 120 -7.53 6.21 -6.40
CA ALA A 120 -7.54 6.56 -4.99
C ALA A 120 -6.68 7.82 -4.78
N LEU A 121 -7.32 8.91 -4.39
CA LEU A 121 -6.63 10.15 -4.06
C LEU A 121 -6.13 10.09 -2.63
N THR A 122 -4.86 10.43 -2.42
CA THR A 122 -4.26 10.48 -1.07
C THR A 122 -3.42 11.73 -0.91
N PHE A 123 -3.45 12.31 0.30
CA PHE A 123 -2.74 13.54 0.63
C PHE A 123 -1.95 13.32 1.92
N ASP A 124 -0.65 13.55 1.86
CA ASP A 124 0.27 13.38 2.98
C ASP A 124 0.58 14.71 3.69
N ASP A 125 1.24 14.64 4.85
CA ASP A 125 1.78 15.78 5.63
C ASP A 125 0.75 16.73 6.28
N GLY A 126 -0.54 16.49 6.07
CA GLY A 126 -1.60 17.25 6.75
C GLY A 126 -1.74 16.94 8.26
N PRO A 127 -2.77 17.49 8.89
CA PRO A 127 -3.56 18.63 8.46
C PRO A 127 -2.75 19.93 8.42
N GLY A 128 -3.14 20.85 7.54
CA GLY A 128 -2.51 22.15 7.38
C GLY A 128 -3.50 23.22 6.93
N ALA A 129 -3.02 24.42 6.68
CA ALA A 129 -3.84 25.61 6.39
C ALA A 129 -4.77 25.41 5.17
N TYR A 130 -4.39 24.58 4.21
CA TYR A 130 -5.16 24.37 2.98
C TYR A 130 -6.07 23.13 3.03
N THR A 131 -5.94 22.28 4.04
CA THR A 131 -6.70 21.02 4.14
C THR A 131 -8.21 21.25 4.12
N SER A 132 -8.71 22.25 4.85
CA SER A 132 -10.15 22.58 4.88
C SER A 132 -10.68 22.98 3.49
N ARG A 133 -9.91 23.77 2.71
CA ARG A 133 -10.28 24.16 1.35
C ARG A 133 -10.25 22.96 0.39
N LEU A 134 -9.30 22.06 0.57
CA LEU A 134 -9.21 20.84 -0.23
C LEU A 134 -10.44 19.95 -0.04
N ILE A 135 -10.94 19.80 1.19
CA ILE A 135 -12.18 19.07 1.48
C ILE A 135 -13.36 19.69 0.71
N ASP A 136 -13.47 21.03 0.70
CA ASP A 136 -14.53 21.70 -0.03
C ASP A 136 -14.47 21.43 -1.54
N ILE A 137 -13.25 21.40 -2.11
CA ILE A 137 -13.04 21.06 -3.52
C ILE A 137 -13.43 19.61 -3.80
N LEU A 138 -13.03 18.66 -2.94
CA LEU A 138 -13.38 17.25 -3.08
C LEU A 138 -14.90 17.06 -3.04
N ASN A 139 -15.57 17.65 -2.06
CA ASN A 139 -17.03 17.57 -1.93
C ASN A 139 -17.77 18.15 -3.13
N ASN A 140 -17.34 19.30 -3.65
CA ASN A 140 -17.91 19.91 -4.83
C ASN A 140 -17.78 19.03 -6.07
N ASN A 141 -16.76 18.18 -6.12
CA ASN A 141 -16.52 17.22 -7.19
C ASN A 141 -17.02 15.81 -6.89
N LYS A 142 -17.71 15.59 -5.75
CA LYS A 142 -18.17 14.27 -5.29
C LYS A 142 -17.03 13.24 -5.23
N ALA A 143 -15.85 13.70 -4.85
CA ALA A 143 -14.66 12.88 -4.72
C ALA A 143 -14.35 12.65 -3.23
N HIS A 144 -13.85 11.46 -2.92
CA HIS A 144 -13.33 11.09 -1.62
C HIS A 144 -11.82 10.95 -1.68
N ALA A 145 -11.17 11.09 -0.53
CA ALA A 145 -9.72 10.95 -0.43
C ALA A 145 -9.31 10.41 0.95
N THR A 146 -8.09 9.91 1.02
CA THR A 146 -7.42 9.56 2.28
C THR A 146 -6.40 10.63 2.62
N PHE A 147 -6.44 11.11 3.86
CA PHE A 147 -5.49 12.09 4.39
C PHE A 147 -4.55 11.42 5.38
N PHE A 148 -3.29 11.22 5.00
CA PHE A 148 -2.25 10.71 5.90
C PHE A 148 -1.66 11.85 6.71
N MET A 149 -2.07 11.94 7.97
CA MET A 149 -1.83 13.09 8.84
C MET A 149 -0.62 12.91 9.77
N LEU A 150 0.10 13.98 10.03
CA LEU A 150 1.15 14.04 11.04
C LEU A 150 0.54 14.18 12.43
N GLY A 151 0.94 13.31 13.37
CA GLY A 151 0.41 13.30 14.74
C GLY A 151 0.53 14.67 15.44
N LYS A 152 1.68 15.34 15.28
CA LYS A 152 1.92 16.68 15.86
C LYS A 152 0.92 17.77 15.43
N ASN A 153 0.28 17.58 14.27
CA ASN A 153 -0.62 18.59 13.71
C ASN A 153 -2.08 18.40 14.14
N LEU A 154 -2.46 17.23 14.68
CA LEU A 154 -3.84 16.89 15.00
C LEU A 154 -4.49 17.89 15.96
N SER A 155 -3.85 18.13 17.10
CA SER A 155 -4.36 19.06 18.10
C SER A 155 -4.38 20.51 17.62
N LEU A 156 -3.39 20.88 16.80
CA LEU A 156 -3.28 22.25 16.26
C LEU A 156 -4.41 22.55 15.26
N TYR A 157 -4.85 21.56 14.51
CA TYR A 157 -5.87 21.67 13.46
C TYR A 157 -7.10 20.80 13.76
N LYS A 158 -7.49 20.65 15.04
CA LYS A 158 -8.56 19.76 15.47
C LYS A 158 -9.88 19.94 14.71
N ASP A 159 -10.26 21.20 14.43
CA ASP A 159 -11.49 21.50 13.70
C ASP A 159 -11.40 21.04 12.22
N THR A 160 -10.22 21.10 11.64
CA THR A 160 -9.95 20.57 10.30
C THR A 160 -9.95 19.04 10.29
N VAL A 161 -9.35 18.38 11.29
CA VAL A 161 -9.41 16.92 11.47
C VAL A 161 -10.87 16.47 11.58
N LYS A 162 -11.64 17.15 12.43
CA LYS A 162 -13.07 16.86 12.56
C LYS A 162 -13.81 17.07 11.24
N LYS A 163 -13.51 18.13 10.48
CA LYS A 163 -14.12 18.37 9.16
C LYS A 163 -13.78 17.26 8.18
N VAL A 164 -12.54 16.71 8.16
CA VAL A 164 -12.17 15.56 7.32
C VAL A 164 -13.06 14.36 7.65
N HIS A 165 -13.16 14.01 8.93
CA HIS A 165 -13.98 12.90 9.42
C HIS A 165 -15.47 13.10 9.09
N ASP A 166 -16.06 14.25 9.42
CA ASP A 166 -17.49 14.53 9.23
C ASP A 166 -17.91 14.56 7.75
N ASN A 167 -16.96 14.65 6.82
CA ASN A 167 -17.19 14.57 5.38
C ASN A 167 -16.85 13.18 4.79
N ASN A 168 -16.76 12.16 5.63
CA ASN A 168 -16.48 10.78 5.23
C ASN A 168 -15.18 10.62 4.40
N MET A 169 -14.18 11.44 4.70
CA MET A 169 -12.84 11.26 4.17
C MET A 169 -12.06 10.35 5.12
N GLU A 170 -11.24 9.47 4.56
CA GLU A 170 -10.41 8.57 5.36
C GLU A 170 -9.23 9.31 6.01
N ILE A 171 -8.90 8.95 7.25
CA ILE A 171 -7.77 9.52 7.99
C ILE A 171 -6.76 8.42 8.28
N GLY A 172 -5.54 8.57 7.75
CA GLY A 172 -4.41 7.71 8.01
C GLY A 172 -3.31 8.42 8.80
N TYR A 173 -2.41 7.64 9.39
CA TYR A 173 -1.25 8.12 10.13
C TYR A 173 -0.01 8.25 9.24
N HIS A 174 0.69 9.39 9.34
CA HIS A 174 1.91 9.65 8.57
C HIS A 174 3.14 9.94 9.46
N SER A 175 3.32 9.19 10.53
CA SER A 175 4.25 9.45 11.63
C SER A 175 3.84 10.68 12.48
N TYR A 176 4.56 10.88 13.57
CA TYR A 176 4.31 12.05 14.43
C TYR A 176 4.81 13.35 13.79
N ASN A 177 6.02 13.35 13.23
CA ASN A 177 6.72 14.56 12.77
C ASN A 177 7.51 14.39 11.46
N HIS A 178 7.07 13.47 10.59
CA HIS A 178 7.68 13.12 9.29
C HIS A 178 9.09 12.54 9.37
N LYS A 179 9.44 11.87 10.49
CA LYS A 179 10.71 11.16 10.60
C LYS A 179 10.64 9.78 9.93
N ASN A 180 11.73 9.40 9.29
CA ASN A 180 11.89 8.07 8.71
C ASN A 180 11.84 6.99 9.80
N PHE A 181 10.90 6.05 9.70
CA PHE A 181 10.70 5.01 10.71
C PHE A 181 11.92 4.11 10.91
N LYS A 182 12.66 3.76 9.84
CA LYS A 182 13.87 2.93 9.97
C LYS A 182 15.01 3.63 10.74
N ARG A 183 14.93 4.94 10.92
CA ARG A 183 15.94 5.73 11.65
C ARG A 183 15.50 6.08 13.06
N GLN A 184 14.38 5.56 13.52
CA GLN A 184 13.85 5.74 14.87
C GLN A 184 13.90 4.43 15.67
N LYS A 185 13.89 4.54 16.99
CA LYS A 185 13.68 3.38 17.85
C LYS A 185 12.24 2.93 17.76
N LEU A 186 12.02 1.62 17.78
CA LEU A 186 10.69 1.04 17.68
C LEU A 186 9.75 1.53 18.80
N GLU A 187 10.28 1.58 20.01
CA GLU A 187 9.53 2.05 21.18
C GLU A 187 8.99 3.47 20.97
N THR A 188 9.82 4.36 20.41
CA THR A 188 9.41 5.74 20.09
C THR A 188 8.31 5.78 19.02
N ILE A 189 8.40 4.94 17.99
CA ILE A 189 7.37 4.87 16.94
C ILE A 189 6.03 4.43 17.53
N VAL A 190 6.04 3.40 18.39
CA VAL A 190 4.84 2.88 19.05
C VAL A 190 4.23 3.91 20.00
N GLU A 191 5.07 4.60 20.80
CA GLU A 191 4.61 5.67 21.70
C GLU A 191 3.97 6.83 20.90
N GLU A 192 4.65 7.33 19.86
CA GLU A 192 4.16 8.41 19.00
C GLU A 192 2.85 8.02 18.28
N PHE A 193 2.71 6.75 17.86
CA PHE A 193 1.49 6.24 17.24
C PHE A 193 0.34 6.20 18.23
N ASN A 194 0.56 5.67 19.44
CA ASN A 194 -0.47 5.58 20.48
C ASN A 194 -0.94 6.98 20.94
N GLU A 195 -0.02 7.92 21.15
CA GLU A 195 -0.33 9.31 21.48
C GLU A 195 -1.19 9.95 20.38
N SER A 196 -0.83 9.71 19.13
CA SER A 196 -1.58 10.22 17.98
C SER A 196 -2.97 9.60 17.87
N ASN A 197 -3.11 8.30 18.18
CA ASN A 197 -4.40 7.61 18.23
C ASN A 197 -5.32 8.18 19.32
N GLU A 198 -4.81 8.40 20.53
CA GLU A 198 -5.59 9.03 21.59
C GLU A 198 -6.03 10.43 21.20
N THR A 199 -5.17 11.19 20.54
CA THR A 199 -5.50 12.53 20.04
C THR A 199 -6.59 12.46 18.97
N LEU A 200 -6.47 11.60 17.96
CA LEU A 200 -7.48 11.42 16.92
C LEU A 200 -8.81 11.01 17.52
N LYS A 201 -8.79 10.03 18.42
CA LYS A 201 -9.98 9.51 19.11
C LYS A 201 -10.69 10.60 19.91
N SER A 202 -9.96 11.51 20.54
CA SER A 202 -10.55 12.63 21.28
C SER A 202 -11.28 13.63 20.37
N ILE A 203 -10.92 13.69 19.09
CA ILE A 203 -11.49 14.63 18.11
C ILE A 203 -12.65 14.01 17.34
N THR A 204 -12.51 12.74 16.93
CA THR A 204 -13.42 12.08 15.98
C THR A 204 -14.20 10.92 16.60
N GLY A 205 -13.70 10.31 17.65
CA GLY A 205 -14.18 9.06 18.20
C GLY A 205 -13.47 7.80 17.62
N ASP A 206 -12.73 7.95 16.52
CA ASP A 206 -12.07 6.88 15.80
C ASP A 206 -10.55 6.82 16.04
N THR A 207 -9.93 5.73 15.62
CA THR A 207 -8.48 5.52 15.65
C THR A 207 -7.93 5.31 14.25
N PHE A 208 -6.61 5.41 14.09
CA PHE A 208 -5.97 5.13 12.80
C PHE A 208 -6.02 3.64 12.44
N HIS A 209 -6.55 3.35 11.26
CA HIS A 209 -6.52 2.00 10.67
C HIS A 209 -5.51 1.90 9.52
N LEU A 210 -5.04 3.03 9.03
CA LEU A 210 -4.09 3.13 7.92
C LEU A 210 -2.83 3.90 8.34
N ILE A 211 -1.68 3.42 7.91
CA ILE A 211 -0.38 4.07 8.10
C ILE A 211 0.31 4.21 6.75
N ARG A 212 0.80 5.41 6.46
CA ARG A 212 1.77 5.61 5.38
C ARG A 212 3.10 6.03 5.99
N PRO A 213 4.14 5.20 5.93
CA PRO A 213 5.44 5.58 6.49
C PRO A 213 6.08 6.68 5.64
N PRO A 214 6.67 7.72 6.25
CA PRO A 214 7.44 8.71 5.51
C PRO A 214 8.51 8.05 4.62
N TYR A 215 8.65 8.54 3.39
CA TYR A 215 9.60 8.02 2.39
C TYR A 215 9.32 6.55 1.97
N GLY A 216 8.16 5.99 2.27
CA GLY A 216 7.87 4.56 2.09
C GLY A 216 8.77 3.63 2.92
N SER A 217 9.47 4.17 3.93
CA SER A 217 10.56 3.49 4.62
C SER A 217 10.05 2.69 5.83
N ILE A 218 9.93 1.38 5.66
CA ILE A 218 9.39 0.46 6.67
C ILE A 218 10.15 -0.88 6.66
N ASN A 219 10.06 -1.64 7.74
CA ASN A 219 10.49 -3.04 7.85
C ASN A 219 9.43 -3.87 8.59
N GLU A 220 9.56 -5.20 8.55
CA GLU A 220 8.57 -6.12 9.12
C GLU A 220 8.38 -5.92 10.63
N LYS A 221 9.46 -5.68 11.38
CA LYS A 221 9.39 -5.46 12.83
C LYS A 221 8.48 -4.27 13.19
N ILE A 222 8.52 -3.20 12.40
CA ILE A 222 7.66 -2.03 12.60
C ILE A 222 6.21 -2.37 12.22
N LYS A 223 6.00 -3.10 11.11
CA LYS A 223 4.67 -3.52 10.68
C LYS A 223 3.96 -4.38 11.72
N GLU A 224 4.69 -5.33 12.31
CA GLU A 224 4.15 -6.24 13.32
C GLU A 224 3.84 -5.55 14.66
N SER A 225 4.41 -4.36 14.89
CA SER A 225 4.29 -3.64 16.16
C SER A 225 3.18 -2.60 16.19
N LEU A 226 2.55 -2.30 15.07
CA LEU A 226 1.47 -1.32 14.96
C LEU A 226 0.21 -1.99 14.42
N ASP A 227 -0.90 -1.80 15.14
CA ASP A 227 -2.21 -2.38 14.76
C ASP A 227 -2.90 -1.50 13.71
N ALA A 228 -2.34 -1.49 12.50
CA ALA A 228 -2.90 -0.78 11.36
C ALA A 228 -2.33 -1.32 10.03
N SER A 229 -3.03 -1.08 8.92
CA SER A 229 -2.60 -1.45 7.59
C SER A 229 -1.65 -0.42 7.00
N PHE A 230 -0.54 -0.89 6.40
CA PHE A 230 0.45 -0.01 5.78
C PHE A 230 0.14 0.21 4.31
N ILE A 231 -0.06 1.47 3.92
CA ILE A 231 -0.44 1.88 2.56
C ILE A 231 0.68 2.73 1.97
N LEU A 232 1.15 2.35 0.80
CA LEU A 232 2.07 3.13 -0.01
C LEU A 232 1.31 3.80 -1.17
N TRP A 233 2.02 4.14 -2.24
CA TRP A 233 1.45 4.71 -3.47
C TRP A 233 2.06 4.03 -4.68
N ASN A 234 1.34 4.03 -5.77
CA ASN A 234 1.81 3.52 -7.06
C ASN A 234 1.92 4.63 -8.14
N VAL A 235 1.40 5.81 -7.83
CA VAL A 235 1.60 7.02 -8.64
C VAL A 235 2.02 8.14 -7.71
N ASP A 236 3.18 8.72 -7.94
CA ASP A 236 3.68 9.92 -7.28
C ASP A 236 3.47 11.11 -8.21
N THR A 237 2.76 12.13 -7.75
CA THR A 237 2.51 13.35 -8.54
C THR A 237 3.72 14.28 -8.53
N GLU A 238 4.69 14.04 -7.64
CA GLU A 238 5.86 14.89 -7.39
C GLU A 238 5.50 16.36 -7.08
N ASP A 239 4.30 16.63 -6.58
CA ASP A 239 3.84 17.99 -6.22
C ASP A 239 4.73 18.66 -5.16
N TRP A 240 5.33 17.87 -4.27
CA TRP A 240 6.34 18.31 -3.31
C TRP A 240 7.58 18.91 -3.99
N ARG A 241 7.89 18.50 -5.22
CA ARG A 241 9.06 18.91 -6.01
C ARG A 241 8.72 20.04 -6.97
N HIS A 242 7.54 19.98 -7.58
CA HIS A 242 7.08 20.94 -8.59
C HIS A 242 6.09 21.91 -7.95
N LYS A 243 6.51 23.15 -7.69
CA LYS A 243 5.69 24.18 -7.04
C LYS A 243 4.80 24.97 -8.00
N ASN A 244 4.80 24.64 -9.27
CA ASN A 244 3.98 25.29 -10.28
C ASN A 244 2.71 24.47 -10.53
N THR A 245 1.60 25.17 -10.71
CA THR A 245 0.26 24.60 -10.93
C THR A 245 -0.11 24.54 -12.43
N ASP A 246 0.84 24.71 -13.30
CA ASP A 246 0.64 24.72 -14.78
C ASP A 246 0.85 23.34 -15.37
#